data_c87d61517e279c3dfa7f3b2c18149bfc
#
_entry.id   c87d61517e279c3dfa7f3b2c18149bfc
#
_cell.length_a   1.000
_cell.length_b   1.000
_cell.length_c   1.000
_cell.angle_alpha   90.00
_cell.angle_beta   90.00
_cell.angle_gamma   90.00
#
_symmetry.space_group_name_H-M   'P 1'
#
loop_
_entity.id
_entity.type
_entity.pdbx_description
1 polymer ?
#
loop_
_entity_poly.entity_id
_entity_poly.type
_entity_poly.pdbx_seq_one_letter_code
_entity_poly.pdbx_strand_id
1 'polypeptide(L)'
;MSQKKVFAITLMLTVFVATNSALAQHSPSANKDAPKDSTGSDASQPNADDFIELLRKDVRSQKKQIIAENMDLTDTEAQKFWPVYDQYAGELSKIYDTKIALLNDYADNRSTMTGEQAETYIRKRAEVEQSVMQLRVRYIPAFRKVLSGRETALFYQLDWRLGLAIEVELLQVPLINQ
;
A
#
# COMPACT_ATOMS: atom_id res chain seq x y z
N MET A 1 3.50 -26.92 21.54
CA MET A 1 2.75 -25.87 20.81
C MET A 1 3.74 -25.10 20.00
N SER A 2 3.56 -25.10 18.69
CA SER A 2 4.62 -24.96 17.67
C SER A 2 5.07 -23.53 17.46
N GLN A 3 6.32 -23.23 17.77
CA GLN A 3 7.04 -21.97 17.48
C GLN A 3 7.34 -21.76 15.96
N LYS A 4 6.82 -22.61 15.09
CA LYS A 4 7.21 -22.64 13.66
C LYS A 4 6.43 -21.72 12.74
N LYS A 5 5.37 -21.06 13.21
CA LYS A 5 4.51 -20.21 12.34
C LYS A 5 4.90 -18.72 12.30
N VAL A 6 5.85 -18.27 13.10
CA VAL A 6 6.22 -16.84 13.20
C VAL A 6 7.27 -16.42 12.16
N PHE A 7 7.95 -17.37 11.51
CA PHE A 7 9.08 -17.09 10.60
C PHE A 7 8.72 -16.92 9.12
N ALA A 8 7.46 -17.11 8.73
CA ALA A 8 7.06 -17.06 7.31
C ALA A 8 6.78 -15.64 6.78
N ILE A 9 6.74 -14.63 7.64
CA ILE A 9 6.41 -13.26 7.22
C ILE A 9 7.61 -12.51 6.61
N THR A 10 8.83 -13.01 6.80
CA THR A 10 10.07 -12.30 6.41
C THR A 10 10.57 -12.61 4.99
N LEU A 11 9.90 -13.47 4.22
CA LEU A 11 10.51 -14.00 2.99
C LEU A 11 9.70 -13.77 1.70
N MET A 12 8.75 -12.84 1.65
CA MET A 12 8.00 -12.63 0.40
C MET A 12 7.92 -11.17 -0.08
N LEU A 13 8.82 -10.32 0.36
CA LEU A 13 8.92 -8.95 -0.15
C LEU A 13 10.24 -8.70 -0.91
N THR A 14 10.76 -9.73 -1.61
CA THR A 14 11.82 -9.53 -2.60
C THR A 14 11.18 -9.46 -3.97
N VAL A 15 10.66 -8.33 -4.34
CA VAL A 15 10.18 -8.06 -5.68
C VAL A 15 11.15 -7.14 -6.40
N PHE A 16 11.82 -7.74 -7.35
CA PHE A 16 12.07 -7.27 -8.70
C PHE A 16 12.51 -5.81 -8.84
N VAL A 17 13.76 -5.52 -8.55
CA VAL A 17 14.46 -4.40 -9.19
C VAL A 17 14.97 -4.89 -10.54
N ALA A 18 14.19 -4.67 -11.58
CA ALA A 18 14.67 -4.83 -12.95
C ALA A 18 15.59 -3.64 -13.27
N THR A 19 16.89 -3.86 -13.18
CA THR A 19 17.90 -2.95 -13.69
C THR A 19 17.88 -2.95 -15.20
N ASN A 20 17.26 -1.96 -15.81
CA ASN A 20 17.46 -1.65 -17.23
C ASN A 20 18.75 -0.87 -17.40
N SER A 21 19.86 -1.59 -17.60
CA SER A 21 21.08 -1.01 -18.17
C SER A 21 21.03 -1.23 -19.68
N ALA A 22 20.55 -0.25 -20.42
CA ALA A 22 20.71 -0.18 -21.86
C ALA A 22 21.92 0.69 -22.19
N LEU A 23 23.00 0.04 -22.57
CA LEU A 23 24.16 0.67 -23.20
C LEU A 23 23.81 1.01 -24.66
N ALA A 24 23.96 2.28 -25.00
CA ALA A 24 23.94 2.78 -26.35
C ALA A 24 25.18 2.33 -27.12
N GLN A 25 25.04 1.96 -28.37
CA GLN A 25 25.90 2.39 -29.48
C GLN A 25 25.52 1.65 -30.78
N HIS A 26 25.15 2.32 -31.81
CA HIS A 26 25.79 2.48 -33.13
C HIS A 26 24.72 2.81 -34.19
N SER A 27 24.82 3.99 -34.77
CA SER A 27 24.35 4.26 -36.15
C SER A 27 25.53 4.04 -37.11
N PRO A 28 25.38 3.84 -38.44
CA PRO A 28 24.50 4.55 -39.32
C PRO A 28 23.89 3.79 -40.55
N SER A 29 23.08 4.50 -41.28
CA SER A 29 22.85 4.52 -42.72
C SER A 29 21.63 3.80 -43.31
N ALA A 30 20.77 4.69 -43.76
CA ALA A 30 19.88 4.71 -44.92
C ALA A 30 19.55 3.41 -45.72
N ASN A 31 18.24 3.12 -45.86
CA ASN A 31 17.63 3.00 -47.17
C ASN A 31 16.09 3.22 -47.11
N LYS A 32 15.59 3.89 -48.14
CA LYS A 32 14.19 4.17 -48.46
C LYS A 32 13.48 2.88 -48.87
N ASP A 33 12.25 2.76 -48.46
CA ASP A 33 11.01 2.55 -49.23
C ASP A 33 9.95 1.86 -48.35
N ALA A 34 8.76 2.47 -48.33
CA ALA A 34 7.60 2.07 -47.56
C ALA A 34 6.88 0.85 -48.18
N PRO A 35 5.93 0.18 -47.46
CA PRO A 35 4.61 0.73 -47.36
C PRO A 35 4.01 0.80 -45.95
N LYS A 36 3.12 1.76 -45.77
CA LYS A 36 2.22 1.90 -44.63
C LYS A 36 1.30 0.69 -44.56
N ASP A 37 1.33 -0.01 -43.45
CA ASP A 37 0.15 -0.72 -42.99
C ASP A 37 -0.10 -0.35 -41.52
N SER A 38 -1.19 0.36 -41.35
CA SER A 38 -1.67 0.89 -40.08
C SER A 38 -2.52 -0.17 -39.42
N THR A 39 -1.94 -0.90 -38.47
CA THR A 39 -2.74 -1.59 -37.45
C THR A 39 -2.18 -1.18 -36.11
N GLY A 40 -2.71 -0.06 -35.63
CA GLY A 40 -2.46 0.40 -34.27
C GLY A 40 -3.07 -0.57 -33.28
N SER A 41 -2.27 -1.43 -32.70
CA SER A 41 -2.56 -1.98 -31.39
C SER A 41 -2.18 -0.91 -30.38
N ASP A 42 -3.15 -0.07 -30.07
CA ASP A 42 -3.11 0.84 -28.93
C ASP A 42 -3.15 0.00 -27.64
N ALA A 43 -2.04 -0.63 -27.33
CA ALA A 43 -1.76 -1.13 -26.00
C ALA A 43 -1.34 0.08 -25.18
N SER A 44 -2.33 0.88 -24.75
CA SER A 44 -2.14 1.96 -23.79
C SER A 44 -1.39 1.38 -22.61
N GLN A 45 -0.15 1.81 -22.42
CA GLN A 45 0.55 1.50 -21.18
C GLN A 45 -0.31 1.99 -20.02
N PRO A 46 -0.54 1.16 -18.98
CA PRO A 46 -1.32 1.59 -17.83
C PRO A 46 -0.73 2.88 -17.31
N ASN A 47 -1.56 3.90 -17.15
CA ASN A 47 -1.10 5.16 -16.57
C ASN A 47 -0.65 4.96 -15.12
N ALA A 48 0.04 5.93 -14.54
CA ALA A 48 0.54 5.81 -13.16
C ALA A 48 -0.58 5.54 -12.16
N ASP A 49 -1.78 6.07 -12.40
CA ASP A 49 -2.94 5.88 -11.53
C ASP A 49 -3.48 4.45 -11.61
N ASP A 50 -3.54 3.84 -12.80
CA ASP A 50 -3.92 2.44 -12.99
C ASP A 50 -2.94 1.49 -12.29
N PHE A 51 -1.65 1.79 -12.36
CA PHE A 51 -0.61 1.03 -11.68
C PHE A 51 -0.71 1.13 -10.15
N ILE A 52 -0.94 2.33 -9.61
CA ILE A 52 -1.17 2.56 -8.19
C ILE A 52 -2.41 1.81 -7.71
N GLU A 53 -3.52 1.83 -8.46
CA GLU A 53 -4.74 1.11 -8.09
C GLU A 53 -4.55 -0.41 -8.13
N LEU A 54 -3.78 -0.92 -9.08
CA LEU A 54 -3.41 -2.34 -9.12
C LEU A 54 -2.59 -2.74 -7.88
N LEU A 55 -1.58 -1.95 -7.51
CA LEU A 55 -0.81 -2.17 -6.29
C LEU A 55 -1.67 -2.11 -5.03
N ARG A 56 -2.58 -1.15 -4.94
CA ARG A 56 -3.53 -1.04 -3.80
C ARG A 56 -4.41 -2.28 -3.68
N LYS A 57 -4.90 -2.80 -4.79
CA LYS A 57 -5.73 -4.00 -4.83
C LYS A 57 -4.95 -5.23 -4.40
N ASP A 58 -3.71 -5.36 -4.86
CA ASP A 58 -2.82 -6.47 -4.52
C ASP A 58 -2.47 -6.46 -3.02
N VAL A 59 -2.05 -5.32 -2.48
CA VAL A 59 -1.76 -5.15 -1.05
C VAL A 59 -2.99 -5.46 -0.19
N ARG A 60 -4.18 -5.03 -0.58
CA ARG A 60 -5.42 -5.35 0.15
C ARG A 60 -5.72 -6.84 0.15
N SER A 61 -5.53 -7.52 -1.00
CA SER A 61 -5.72 -8.95 -1.14
C SER A 61 -4.75 -9.74 -0.28
N GLN A 62 -3.46 -9.41 -0.34
CA GLN A 62 -2.41 -10.04 0.46
C GLN A 62 -2.65 -9.84 1.96
N LYS A 63 -3.03 -8.63 2.38
CA LYS A 63 -3.37 -8.33 3.78
C LYS A 63 -4.51 -9.22 4.29
N LYS A 64 -5.59 -9.38 3.51
CA LYS A 64 -6.73 -10.23 3.85
C LYS A 64 -6.31 -11.70 3.98
N GLN A 65 -5.48 -12.18 3.07
CA GLN A 65 -4.94 -13.54 3.11
C GLN A 65 -4.08 -13.78 4.36
N ILE A 66 -3.15 -12.88 4.67
CA ILE A 66 -2.30 -13.01 5.87
C ILE A 66 -3.15 -13.04 7.14
N ILE A 67 -4.18 -12.21 7.23
CA ILE A 67 -5.10 -12.21 8.38
C ILE A 67 -5.85 -13.56 8.45
N ALA A 68 -6.36 -14.07 7.34
CA ALA A 68 -7.06 -15.35 7.30
C ALA A 68 -6.17 -16.52 7.76
N GLU A 69 -4.90 -16.54 7.33
CA GLU A 69 -3.95 -17.59 7.68
C GLU A 69 -3.50 -17.58 9.15
N ASN A 70 -3.62 -16.43 9.84
CA ASN A 70 -3.08 -16.26 11.19
C ASN A 70 -4.16 -16.14 12.29
N MET A 71 -5.45 -16.04 11.92
CA MET A 71 -6.50 -15.83 12.91
C MET A 71 -7.21 -17.11 13.36
N ASP A 72 -6.97 -18.27 12.76
CA ASP A 72 -7.57 -19.56 13.12
C ASP A 72 -9.10 -19.47 13.43
N LEU A 73 -9.86 -18.67 12.63
CA LEU A 73 -11.28 -18.46 12.84
C LEU A 73 -12.08 -19.70 12.45
N THR A 74 -13.10 -20.06 13.25
CA THR A 74 -14.11 -21.01 12.83
C THR A 74 -14.96 -20.45 11.68
N ASP A 75 -15.64 -21.31 10.93
CA ASP A 75 -16.52 -20.87 9.83
C ASP A 75 -17.58 -19.86 10.29
N THR A 76 -18.13 -20.06 11.49
CA THR A 76 -19.14 -19.17 12.09
C THR A 76 -18.55 -17.80 12.45
N GLU A 77 -17.34 -17.77 12.98
CA GLU A 77 -16.63 -16.53 13.30
C GLU A 77 -16.22 -15.79 12.01
N ALA A 78 -15.69 -16.51 11.03
CA ALA A 78 -15.30 -15.97 9.75
C ALA A 78 -16.48 -15.30 9.02
N GLN A 79 -17.67 -15.93 8.99
CA GLN A 79 -18.87 -15.34 8.40
C GLN A 79 -19.28 -14.01 9.02
N LYS A 80 -19.02 -13.81 10.32
CA LYS A 80 -19.33 -12.56 11.03
C LYS A 80 -18.18 -11.55 10.97
N PHE A 81 -16.94 -12.01 10.98
CA PHE A 81 -15.73 -11.18 11.00
C PHE A 81 -15.51 -10.45 9.68
N TRP A 82 -15.59 -11.18 8.53
CA TRP A 82 -15.23 -10.59 7.25
C TRP A 82 -16.06 -9.38 6.86
N PRO A 83 -17.39 -9.32 7.07
CA PRO A 83 -18.15 -8.10 6.80
C PRO A 83 -17.68 -6.88 7.61
N VAL A 84 -17.31 -7.07 8.88
CA VAL A 84 -16.78 -6.00 9.75
C VAL A 84 -15.38 -5.58 9.27
N TYR A 85 -14.55 -6.55 8.92
CA TYR A 85 -13.22 -6.30 8.36
C TYR A 85 -13.30 -5.52 7.05
N ASP A 86 -14.17 -5.91 6.13
CA ASP A 86 -14.29 -5.25 4.82
C ASP A 86 -14.73 -3.77 4.97
N GLN A 87 -15.63 -3.46 5.91
CA GLN A 87 -15.98 -2.08 6.24
C GLN A 87 -14.78 -1.32 6.82
N TYR A 88 -14.10 -1.89 7.80
CA TYR A 88 -12.89 -1.32 8.41
C TYR A 88 -11.81 -1.06 7.36
N ALA A 89 -11.50 -2.05 6.53
CA ALA A 89 -10.49 -1.96 5.49
C ALA A 89 -10.84 -0.92 4.42
N GLY A 90 -12.13 -0.78 4.07
CA GLY A 90 -12.61 0.24 3.15
C GLY A 90 -12.44 1.67 3.69
N GLU A 91 -12.71 1.89 4.99
CA GLU A 91 -12.47 3.19 5.61
C GLU A 91 -10.98 3.48 5.79
N LEU A 92 -10.18 2.48 6.16
CA LEU A 92 -8.73 2.59 6.27
C LEU A 92 -8.09 2.93 4.92
N SER A 93 -8.57 2.33 3.83
CA SER A 93 -8.10 2.64 2.47
C SER A 93 -8.25 4.11 2.13
N LYS A 94 -9.39 4.74 2.45
CA LYS A 94 -9.62 6.17 2.20
C LYS A 94 -8.63 7.08 2.95
N ILE A 95 -8.25 6.68 4.17
CA ILE A 95 -7.24 7.42 4.94
C ILE A 95 -5.87 7.25 4.28
N TYR A 96 -5.51 6.05 3.82
CA TYR A 96 -4.26 5.83 3.09
C TYR A 96 -4.23 6.54 1.73
N ASP A 97 -5.37 6.70 1.05
CA ASP A 97 -5.44 7.50 -0.18
C ASP A 97 -5.07 8.96 0.09
N THR A 98 -5.57 9.52 1.20
CA THR A 98 -5.18 10.87 1.65
C THR A 98 -3.68 10.94 1.97
N LYS A 99 -3.13 9.90 2.60
CA LYS A 99 -1.69 9.80 2.90
C LYS A 99 -0.83 9.80 1.64
N ILE A 100 -1.22 8.99 0.65
CA ILE A 100 -0.51 8.89 -0.64
C ILE A 100 -0.56 10.22 -1.38
N ALA A 101 -1.73 10.87 -1.45
CA ALA A 101 -1.87 12.18 -2.08
C ALA A 101 -0.96 13.23 -1.41
N LEU A 102 -0.89 13.23 -0.06
CA LEU A 102 -0.02 14.11 0.69
C LEU A 102 1.47 13.84 0.44
N LEU A 103 1.86 12.57 0.30
CA LEU A 103 3.24 12.17 0.00
C LEU A 103 3.64 12.57 -1.43
N ASN A 104 2.75 12.43 -2.40
CA ASN A 104 2.99 12.84 -3.78
C ASN A 104 3.15 14.36 -3.86
N ASP A 105 2.25 15.13 -3.26
CA ASP A 105 2.37 16.60 -3.19
C ASP A 105 3.70 17.03 -2.55
N TYR A 106 4.10 16.36 -1.47
CA TYR A 106 5.41 16.60 -0.85
C TYR A 106 6.56 16.26 -1.80
N ALA A 107 6.54 15.09 -2.45
CA ALA A 107 7.61 14.66 -3.36
C ALA A 107 7.81 15.64 -4.51
N ASP A 108 6.74 16.17 -5.06
CA ASP A 108 6.78 17.13 -6.17
C ASP A 108 7.29 18.51 -5.76
N ASN A 109 6.97 18.95 -4.55
CA ASN A 109 7.21 20.33 -4.10
C ASN A 109 8.38 20.50 -3.11
N ARG A 110 8.97 19.41 -2.60
CA ARG A 110 9.96 19.43 -1.49
C ARG A 110 11.17 20.37 -1.70
N SER A 111 11.61 20.56 -2.95
CA SER A 111 12.79 21.39 -3.29
C SER A 111 12.50 22.88 -3.28
N THR A 112 11.22 23.26 -3.39
CA THR A 112 10.77 24.66 -3.46
C THR A 112 9.86 25.05 -2.29
N MET A 113 9.62 24.09 -1.38
CA MET A 113 8.69 24.26 -0.25
C MET A 113 9.18 25.32 0.71
N THR A 114 8.32 26.28 1.02
CA THR A 114 8.59 27.27 2.08
C THR A 114 8.50 26.66 3.47
N GLY A 115 9.02 27.34 4.50
CA GLY A 115 8.91 26.88 5.89
C GLY A 115 7.46 26.69 6.35
N GLU A 116 6.54 27.59 5.94
CA GLU A 116 5.11 27.50 6.25
C GLU A 116 4.45 26.29 5.56
N GLN A 117 4.81 26.01 4.30
CA GLN A 117 4.32 24.84 3.58
C GLN A 117 4.85 23.54 4.21
N ALA A 118 6.11 23.51 4.64
CA ALA A 118 6.69 22.38 5.34
C ALA A 118 5.99 22.12 6.69
N GLU A 119 5.70 23.15 7.46
CA GLU A 119 4.94 23.04 8.71
C GLU A 119 3.51 22.53 8.44
N THR A 120 2.86 23.04 7.40
CA THR A 120 1.52 22.58 6.98
C THR A 120 1.53 21.10 6.60
N TYR A 121 2.56 20.65 5.87
CA TYR A 121 2.75 19.24 5.54
C TYR A 121 2.85 18.36 6.79
N ILE A 122 3.68 18.75 7.77
CA ILE A 122 3.85 17.99 9.03
C ILE A 122 2.51 17.89 9.78
N ARG A 123 1.73 18.97 9.86
CA ARG A 123 0.41 18.97 10.50
C ARG A 123 -0.55 18.00 9.81
N LYS A 124 -0.68 18.09 8.50
CA LYS A 124 -1.53 17.18 7.70
C LYS A 124 -1.09 15.73 7.86
N ARG A 125 0.22 15.47 7.91
CA ARG A 125 0.77 14.13 8.13
C ARG A 125 0.36 13.58 9.50
N ALA A 126 0.45 14.39 10.55
CA ALA A 126 0.02 14.01 11.90
C ALA A 126 -1.50 13.75 11.97
N GLU A 127 -2.31 14.54 11.28
CA GLU A 127 -3.77 14.35 11.20
C GLU A 127 -4.14 13.01 10.52
N VAL A 128 -3.42 12.61 9.50
CA VAL A 128 -3.59 11.30 8.85
C VAL A 128 -3.29 10.16 9.83
N GLU A 129 -2.17 10.21 10.56
CA GLU A 129 -1.82 9.21 11.56
C GLU A 129 -2.86 9.15 12.70
N GLN A 130 -3.33 10.31 13.14
CA GLN A 130 -4.41 10.39 14.12
C GLN A 130 -5.69 9.74 13.61
N SER A 131 -6.04 9.95 12.35
CA SER A 131 -7.22 9.36 11.71
C SER A 131 -7.16 7.85 11.66
N VAL A 132 -5.98 7.27 11.36
CA VAL A 132 -5.75 5.82 11.42
C VAL A 132 -5.98 5.29 12.83
N MET A 133 -5.42 5.96 13.85
CA MET A 133 -5.58 5.54 15.24
C MET A 133 -7.02 5.65 15.71
N GLN A 134 -7.71 6.73 15.38
CA GLN A 134 -9.14 6.93 15.71
C GLN A 134 -10.01 5.85 15.04
N LEU A 135 -9.74 5.51 13.79
CA LEU A 135 -10.44 4.43 13.09
C LEU A 135 -10.28 3.11 13.83
N ARG A 136 -9.06 2.75 14.20
CA ARG A 136 -8.77 1.53 14.96
C ARG A 136 -9.57 1.48 16.25
N VAL A 137 -9.52 2.54 17.05
CA VAL A 137 -10.24 2.63 18.32
C VAL A 137 -11.75 2.49 18.12
N ARG A 138 -12.30 3.18 17.11
CA ARG A 138 -13.73 3.15 16.78
C ARG A 138 -14.23 1.74 16.42
N TYR A 139 -13.40 0.92 15.79
CA TYR A 139 -13.78 -0.41 15.37
C TYR A 139 -13.59 -1.51 16.43
N ILE A 140 -12.91 -1.22 17.54
CA ILE A 140 -12.75 -2.21 18.65
C ILE A 140 -14.10 -2.78 19.09
N PRO A 141 -15.15 -1.98 19.38
CA PRO A 141 -16.44 -2.54 19.78
C PRO A 141 -17.12 -3.41 18.69
N ALA A 142 -16.93 -3.07 17.42
CA ALA A 142 -17.49 -3.84 16.31
C ALA A 142 -16.82 -5.22 16.20
N PHE A 143 -15.50 -5.29 16.27
CA PHE A 143 -14.77 -6.55 16.30
C PHE A 143 -15.07 -7.37 17.56
N ARG A 144 -15.22 -6.71 18.73
CA ARG A 144 -15.60 -7.39 19.98
C ARG A 144 -16.98 -8.04 19.98
N LYS A 145 -17.87 -7.64 19.06
CA LYS A 145 -19.18 -8.31 18.89
C LYS A 145 -19.07 -9.65 18.15
N VAL A 146 -18.00 -9.85 17.38
CA VAL A 146 -17.82 -11.01 16.49
C VAL A 146 -16.61 -11.87 16.86
N LEU A 147 -15.70 -11.36 17.68
CA LEU A 147 -14.49 -12.02 18.16
C LEU A 147 -14.40 -11.97 19.68
N SER A 148 -13.69 -12.94 20.27
CA SER A 148 -13.24 -12.86 21.67
C SER A 148 -12.25 -11.70 21.87
N GLY A 149 -11.98 -11.34 23.15
CA GLY A 149 -10.98 -10.30 23.46
C GLY A 149 -9.58 -10.64 22.95
N ARG A 150 -9.23 -11.93 23.01
CA ARG A 150 -7.92 -12.42 22.59
C ARG A 150 -7.77 -12.39 21.08
N GLU A 151 -8.78 -12.80 20.35
CA GLU A 151 -8.80 -12.75 18.88
C GLU A 151 -8.83 -11.30 18.37
N THR A 152 -9.60 -10.43 19.02
CA THR A 152 -9.56 -9.00 18.71
C THR A 152 -8.14 -8.42 18.90
N ALA A 153 -7.46 -8.74 19.98
CA ALA A 153 -6.10 -8.30 20.21
C ALA A 153 -5.12 -8.87 19.17
N LEU A 154 -5.28 -10.16 18.80
CA LEU A 154 -4.49 -10.78 17.73
C LEU A 154 -4.70 -10.09 16.39
N PHE A 155 -5.95 -9.81 16.02
CA PHE A 155 -6.27 -9.06 14.80
C PHE A 155 -5.55 -7.71 14.76
N TYR A 156 -5.63 -6.91 15.85
CA TYR A 156 -4.96 -5.60 15.89
C TYR A 156 -3.44 -5.71 15.85
N GLN A 157 -2.85 -6.73 16.46
CA GLN A 157 -1.41 -6.99 16.35
C GLN A 157 -0.99 -7.29 14.90
N LEU A 158 -1.79 -8.07 14.16
CA LEU A 158 -1.57 -8.34 12.74
C LEU A 158 -1.75 -7.06 11.91
N ASP A 159 -2.83 -6.31 12.14
CA ASP A 159 -3.11 -5.06 11.43
C ASP A 159 -1.99 -4.03 11.60
N TRP A 160 -1.45 -3.87 12.82
CA TRP A 160 -0.32 -2.97 13.07
C TRP A 160 0.95 -3.41 12.37
N ARG A 161 1.30 -4.70 12.41
CA ARG A 161 2.49 -5.22 11.72
C ARG A 161 2.40 -5.04 10.21
N LEU A 162 1.25 -5.30 9.63
CA LEU A 162 1.01 -5.07 8.21
C LEU A 162 1.05 -3.59 7.85
N GLY A 163 0.53 -2.72 8.71
CA GLY A 163 0.66 -1.28 8.57
C GLY A 163 2.11 -0.81 8.57
N LEU A 164 2.93 -1.31 9.49
CA LEU A 164 4.37 -1.01 9.54
C LEU A 164 5.12 -1.47 8.29
N ALA A 165 4.78 -2.63 7.73
CA ALA A 165 5.39 -3.10 6.48
C ALA A 165 5.12 -2.12 5.33
N ILE A 166 3.89 -1.62 5.22
CA ILE A 166 3.53 -0.59 4.22
C ILE A 166 4.29 0.72 4.48
N GLU A 167 4.45 1.14 5.73
CA GLU A 167 5.20 2.36 6.08
C GLU A 167 6.67 2.26 5.66
N VAL A 168 7.30 1.10 5.83
CA VAL A 168 8.71 0.90 5.42
C VAL A 168 8.89 1.13 3.92
N GLU A 169 7.95 0.70 3.08
CA GLU A 169 8.00 0.97 1.64
C GLU A 169 7.89 2.47 1.34
N LEU A 170 7.12 3.21 2.14
CA LEU A 170 6.95 4.66 1.97
C LEU A 170 8.17 5.48 2.44
N LEU A 171 9.14 4.89 3.18
CA LEU A 171 10.38 5.57 3.59
C LEU A 171 11.34 5.87 2.44
N GLN A 172 11.08 5.35 1.25
CA GLN A 172 11.89 5.65 0.06
C GLN A 172 11.70 7.09 -0.46
N VAL A 173 10.71 7.83 0.04
CA VAL A 173 10.53 9.25 -0.28
C VAL A 173 11.66 10.07 0.35
N PRO A 174 12.44 10.85 -0.43
CA PRO A 174 13.57 11.60 0.10
C PRO A 174 13.16 12.63 1.15
N LEU A 175 14.07 12.91 2.10
CA LEU A 175 13.87 13.99 3.06
C LEU A 175 13.89 15.36 2.39
N ILE A 176 13.34 16.37 3.10
CA ILE A 176 13.42 17.78 2.68
C ILE A 176 14.90 18.21 2.67
N ASN A 177 15.30 18.91 1.61
CA ASN A 177 16.65 19.45 1.52
C ASN A 177 16.77 20.65 2.47
N GLN A 178 17.92 20.74 3.19
CA GLN A 178 18.29 21.93 3.98
C GLN A 178 18.91 22.99 3.09
#